data_df3c24ed7176495cc2f9e41923592923
#
_entry.id   df3c24ed7176495cc2f9e41923592923
#
_cell.length_a   1.000
_cell.length_b   1.000
_cell.length_c   1.000
_cell.angle_alpha   90.00
_cell.angle_beta   90.00
_cell.angle_gamma   90.00
#
_symmetry.space_group_name_H-M   'P 1'
#
loop_
_entity.id
_entity.type
_entity.pdbx_description
1 polymer ?
#
loop_
_entity_poly.entity_id
_entity_poly.type
_entity_poly.pdbx_seq_one_letter_code
_entity_poly.pdbx_strand_id
1 'polypeptide(L)' 'MEKHFPNGTKEILFPDRTRKLIHADGVQESFFPDGVVVKELPDGTREITRSGP' A
#
# COMPACT_ATOMS: atom_id res chain seq x y z
N MET A 1 -12.04 -1.27 -5.84
CA MET A 1 -12.43 -2.52 -5.18
C MET A 1 -11.71 -2.63 -3.85
N GLU A 2 -12.40 -3.07 -2.83
CA GLU A 2 -11.86 -3.08 -1.48
C GLU A 2 -12.03 -4.47 -0.88
N LYS A 3 -10.97 -4.99 -0.23
CA LYS A 3 -11.01 -6.29 0.43
C LYS A 3 -10.56 -6.15 1.88
N HIS A 4 -11.23 -6.91 2.74
CA HIS A 4 -10.88 -6.99 4.16
C HIS A 4 -10.45 -8.41 4.46
N PHE A 5 -9.29 -8.55 5.08
CA PHE A 5 -8.76 -9.86 5.44
C PHE A 5 -9.00 -10.14 6.93
N PRO A 6 -9.09 -11.41 7.33
CA PRO A 6 -9.38 -11.75 8.73
C PRO A 6 -8.29 -11.31 9.71
N ASN A 7 -7.09 -11.02 9.21
CA ASN A 7 -6.00 -10.54 10.07
C ASN A 7 -6.03 -9.02 10.28
N GLY A 8 -7.07 -8.33 9.77
CA GLY A 8 -7.20 -6.89 9.92
C GLY A 8 -6.58 -6.07 8.80
N THR A 9 -6.00 -6.72 7.79
CA THR A 9 -5.44 -6.03 6.64
C THR A 9 -6.54 -5.63 5.67
N LYS A 10 -6.41 -4.45 5.06
CA LYS A 10 -7.37 -3.97 4.08
C LYS A 10 -6.64 -3.72 2.77
N GLU A 11 -7.23 -4.17 1.67
CA GLU A 11 -6.69 -3.95 0.34
C GLU A 11 -7.65 -3.10 -0.48
N ILE A 12 -7.13 -2.05 -1.11
CA ILE A 12 -7.93 -1.17 -1.94
C ILE A 12 -7.33 -1.15 -3.33
N LEU A 13 -8.16 -1.45 -4.33
CA LEU A 13 -7.75 -1.43 -5.73
C LEU A 13 -8.40 -0.25 -6.42
N PHE A 14 -7.58 0.61 -7.02
CA PHE A 14 -8.05 1.79 -7.73
C PHE A 14 -8.16 1.50 -9.23
N PRO A 15 -9.00 2.22 -9.95
CA PRO A 15 -9.20 1.97 -11.38
C PRO A 15 -7.98 2.27 -12.26
N ASP A 16 -6.99 3.02 -11.74
CA ASP A 16 -5.76 3.34 -12.46
C ASP A 16 -4.66 2.29 -12.23
N ARG A 17 -5.01 1.13 -11.65
CA ARG A 17 -4.11 0.03 -11.30
C ARG A 17 -3.25 0.28 -10.07
N THR A 18 -3.55 1.31 -9.32
CA THR A 18 -2.90 1.53 -8.03
C THR A 18 -3.50 0.58 -7.00
N ARG A 19 -2.63 0.01 -6.16
CA ARG A 19 -3.05 -0.86 -5.07
C ARG A 19 -2.58 -0.27 -3.75
N LYS A 20 -3.45 -0.25 -2.77
CA LYS A 20 -3.09 0.22 -1.43
C LYS A 20 -3.38 -0.87 -0.41
N LEU A 21 -2.41 -1.15 0.46
CA LEU A 21 -2.58 -2.10 1.55
C LEU A 21 -2.45 -1.37 2.87
N ILE A 22 -3.44 -1.57 3.73
CA ILE A 22 -3.43 -1.00 5.06
C ILE A 22 -3.38 -2.16 6.04
N HIS A 23 -2.26 -2.25 6.76
CA HIS A 23 -2.03 -3.35 7.70
C HIS A 23 -2.64 -3.05 9.06
N ALA A 24 -2.91 -4.10 9.82
CA ALA A 24 -3.56 -3.98 11.12
C ALA A 24 -2.71 -3.21 12.13
N ASP A 25 -1.39 -3.21 11.95
CA ASP A 25 -0.46 -2.51 12.84
C ASP A 25 -0.32 -1.02 12.51
N GLY A 26 -1.01 -0.56 11.45
CA GLY A 26 -0.97 0.84 11.06
C GLY A 26 -0.05 1.15 9.89
N VAL A 27 0.68 0.17 9.38
CA VAL A 27 1.54 0.34 8.22
C VAL A 27 0.68 0.40 6.97
N GLN A 28 0.98 1.35 6.08
CA GLN A 28 0.29 1.49 4.80
C GLN A 28 1.28 1.36 3.67
N GLU A 29 0.93 0.58 2.65
CA GLU A 29 1.76 0.40 1.47
C GLU A 29 0.96 0.74 0.23
N SER A 30 1.55 1.54 -0.65
CA SER A 30 0.93 1.92 -1.92
C SER A 30 1.78 1.41 -3.07
N PHE A 31 1.15 0.72 -4.00
CA PHE A 31 1.83 0.16 -5.17
C PHE A 31 1.27 0.85 -6.41
N PHE A 32 2.14 1.58 -7.10
CA PHE A 32 1.74 2.33 -8.29
C PHE A 32 2.11 1.56 -9.55
N PRO A 33 1.37 1.76 -10.62
CA PRO A 33 1.60 1.00 -11.87
C PRO A 33 2.92 1.32 -12.58
N ASP A 34 3.58 2.42 -12.21
CA ASP A 34 4.87 2.78 -12.77
C ASP A 34 6.05 2.13 -12.02
N GLY A 35 5.77 1.27 -11.05
CA GLY A 35 6.80 0.56 -10.31
C GLY A 35 7.23 1.24 -9.02
N VAL A 36 6.55 2.30 -8.63
CA VAL A 36 6.85 3.00 -7.37
C VAL A 36 6.07 2.35 -6.24
N VAL A 37 6.75 2.11 -5.12
CA VAL A 37 6.13 1.62 -3.90
C VAL A 37 6.38 2.62 -2.79
N VAL A 38 5.31 3.05 -2.13
CA VAL A 38 5.41 3.96 -0.98
C VAL A 38 4.96 3.21 0.25
N LYS A 39 5.83 3.16 1.25
CA LYS A 39 5.51 2.52 2.53
C LYS A 39 5.46 3.60 3.61
N GLU A 40 4.37 3.62 4.35
CA GLU A 40 4.16 4.61 5.40
C GLU A 40 3.97 3.89 6.73
N LEU A 41 4.80 4.25 7.70
CA LEU A 41 4.77 3.63 9.01
C LEU A 41 3.85 4.42 9.96
N PRO A 42 3.33 3.78 11.02
CA PRO A 42 2.39 4.46 11.92
C PRO A 42 2.99 5.61 12.72
N ASP A 43 4.33 5.67 12.80
CA ASP A 43 5.01 6.77 13.48
C ASP A 43 5.20 8.00 12.60
N GLY A 44 4.76 7.94 11.32
CA GLY A 44 4.90 9.02 10.38
C GLY A 44 6.05 8.88 9.41
N THR A 45 6.87 7.84 9.56
CA THR A 45 7.98 7.57 8.65
C THR A 45 7.46 7.12 7.30
N ARG A 46 8.09 7.58 6.24
CA ARG A 46 7.69 7.22 4.87
C ARG A 46 8.92 6.77 4.08
N GLU A 47 8.78 5.66 3.37
CA GLU A 47 9.81 5.14 2.50
C GLU A 47 9.27 5.03 1.08
N ILE A 48 10.05 5.49 0.12
CA ILE A 48 9.68 5.43 -1.29
C ILE A 48 10.71 4.57 -2.01
N THR A 49 10.24 3.52 -2.67
CA THR A 49 11.09 2.59 -3.40
C THR A 49 10.62 2.55 -4.85
N ARG A 50 11.55 2.54 -5.77
CA ARG A 50 11.26 2.36 -7.19
C ARG A 50 11.80 1.02 -7.62
N SER A 51 10.92 0.18 -8.16
CA SER A 51 11.32 -1.08 -8.76
C SER A 51 11.08 -0.98 -10.25
N GLY A 52 12.05 -0.60 -10.98
CA GLY A 52 11.94 -0.47 -12.40
C GLY A 52 13.31 -0.51 -13.02
N PRO A 53 13.37 -0.80 -14.29
CA PRO A 53 14.64 -0.77 -15.01
C PRO A 53 15.21 0.61 -15.10
#